data_c8eb2c74d97679116ca971562e8a301f
#
_entry.id   c8eb2c74d97679116ca971562e8a301f
#
_cell.length_a   1.000
_cell.length_b   1.000
_cell.length_c   1.000
_cell.angle_alpha   90.00
_cell.angle_beta   90.00
_cell.angle_gamma   90.00
#
_symmetry.space_group_name_H-M   'P 1'
#
loop_
_entity.id
_entity.type
_entity.pdbx_description
1 polymer ?
#
loop_
_entity_poly.entity_id
_entity_poly.type
_entity_poly.pdbx_seq_one_letter_code
_entity_poly.pdbx_strand_id
1 'polypeptide(L)'
;GEAVDVGRWRGDLATTDLLTLALQPSVMWLGPEPTFAIANDQARQHMRVSNVANGFTTSLNGSGVIVAVADSGLDADHGDFGARVLSNTDVVGDGSTADRHSGHGTHVACTVLGDGSRGGYAGVAPQAELIFQAMENDNNGQFLSPSLNYILNQAYSQGARIHTNSWGSSQVSDQG
;
A
#
# COMPACT_ATOMS: atom_id res chain seq x y z
N GLY A 1 21.19 24.64 2.29
CA GLY A 1 20.53 23.47 1.71
C GLY A 1 21.18 22.18 2.21
N GLU A 2 20.44 21.11 2.20
CA GLU A 2 20.91 19.78 2.58
C GLU A 2 20.87 18.82 1.39
N ALA A 3 21.81 17.87 1.35
CA ALA A 3 21.76 16.77 0.39
C ALA A 3 20.68 15.77 0.80
N VAL A 4 19.80 15.43 -0.13
CA VAL A 4 18.70 14.47 0.10
C VAL A 4 19.07 13.12 -0.51
N ASP A 5 19.78 13.13 -1.66
CA ASP A 5 20.21 11.94 -2.37
C ASP A 5 21.35 12.31 -3.33
N VAL A 6 21.92 11.34 -4.04
CA VAL A 6 22.97 11.60 -5.02
C VAL A 6 22.47 12.60 -6.09
N GLY A 7 23.11 13.77 -6.13
CA GLY A 7 22.74 14.85 -7.06
C GLY A 7 21.44 15.58 -6.76
N ARG A 8 20.78 15.31 -5.62
CA ARG A 8 19.56 15.99 -5.20
C ARG A 8 19.79 16.79 -3.91
N TRP A 9 19.42 18.06 -3.96
CA TRP A 9 19.54 18.99 -2.86
C TRP A 9 18.20 19.65 -2.56
N ARG A 10 17.95 19.89 -1.29
CA ARG A 10 16.78 20.62 -0.77
C ARG A 10 17.25 21.87 -0.04
N GLY A 11 16.51 22.95 -0.13
CA GLY A 11 16.80 24.18 0.61
C GLY A 11 15.86 25.30 0.23
N ASP A 12 15.84 26.32 1.06
CA ASP A 12 15.13 27.54 0.78
C ASP A 12 15.94 28.39 -0.19
N LEU A 13 15.28 28.91 -1.20
CA LEU A 13 15.87 29.75 -2.23
C LEU A 13 15.04 31.02 -2.42
N ALA A 14 15.69 32.16 -2.36
CA ALA A 14 15.01 33.41 -2.70
C ALA A 14 14.63 33.42 -4.19
N THR A 15 13.46 33.96 -4.52
CA THR A 15 12.96 34.02 -5.90
C THR A 15 13.92 34.77 -6.83
N THR A 16 14.69 35.73 -6.28
CA THR A 16 15.74 36.49 -7.00
C THR A 16 16.90 35.61 -7.46
N ASP A 17 17.15 34.48 -6.80
CA ASP A 17 18.28 33.62 -7.05
C ASP A 17 17.95 32.43 -7.95
N LEU A 18 16.64 32.21 -8.25
CA LEU A 18 16.17 31.12 -9.08
C LEU A 18 16.85 31.09 -10.46
N LEU A 19 16.90 32.24 -11.13
CA LEU A 19 17.50 32.33 -12.46
C LEU A 19 19.02 32.06 -12.41
N THR A 20 19.69 32.60 -11.40
CA THR A 20 21.12 32.41 -11.21
C THR A 20 21.46 30.92 -11.02
N LEU A 21 20.64 30.22 -10.23
CA LEU A 21 20.83 28.80 -9.99
C LEU A 21 20.45 27.97 -11.22
N ALA A 22 19.37 28.30 -11.90
CA ALA A 22 18.92 27.60 -13.10
C ALA A 22 19.93 27.68 -14.28
N LEU A 23 20.76 28.71 -14.31
CA LEU A 23 21.79 28.90 -15.33
C LEU A 23 23.10 28.14 -15.02
N GLN A 24 23.22 27.48 -13.85
CA GLN A 24 24.41 26.70 -13.54
C GLN A 24 24.43 25.42 -14.40
N PRO A 25 25.56 25.10 -15.05
CA PRO A 25 25.65 23.91 -15.92
C PRO A 25 25.42 22.57 -15.19
N SER A 26 25.60 22.55 -13.87
CA SER A 26 25.38 21.38 -13.02
C SER A 26 23.95 21.21 -12.55
N VAL A 27 23.04 22.16 -12.82
CA VAL A 27 21.65 22.10 -12.42
C VAL A 27 20.80 21.64 -13.60
N MET A 28 20.28 20.43 -13.51
CA MET A 28 19.42 19.85 -14.55
C MET A 28 17.96 20.21 -14.37
N TRP A 29 17.54 20.44 -13.13
CA TRP A 29 16.13 20.73 -12.82
C TRP A 29 16.02 21.50 -11.50
N LEU A 30 15.10 22.44 -11.45
CA LEU A 30 14.66 23.15 -10.24
C LEU A 30 13.14 23.07 -10.17
N GLY A 31 12.61 22.80 -9.02
CA GLY A 31 11.17 22.80 -8.79
C GLY A 31 10.82 22.94 -7.31
N PRO A 32 9.56 23.28 -7.03
CA PRO A 32 9.07 23.30 -5.67
C PRO A 32 9.18 21.90 -5.07
N GLU A 33 9.43 21.83 -3.78
CA GLU A 33 9.35 20.57 -3.07
C GLU A 33 7.91 20.04 -3.09
N PRO A 34 7.68 18.83 -3.59
CA PRO A 34 6.33 18.28 -3.57
C PRO A 34 5.89 18.00 -2.14
N THR A 35 4.73 18.47 -1.78
CA THR A 35 4.02 18.03 -0.57
C THR A 35 3.30 16.73 -0.89
N PHE A 36 3.75 15.66 -0.24
CA PHE A 36 3.07 14.37 -0.34
C PHE A 36 1.94 14.31 0.68
N ALA A 37 0.73 14.06 0.20
CA ALA A 37 -0.41 13.76 1.03
C ALA A 37 -0.92 12.36 0.66
N ILE A 38 -1.38 11.62 1.67
CA ILE A 38 -2.10 10.35 1.42
C ILE A 38 -3.46 10.74 0.83
N ALA A 39 -3.73 10.33 -0.41
CA ALA A 39 -4.90 10.77 -1.18
C ALA A 39 -5.83 9.60 -1.56
N ASN A 40 -5.92 8.55 -0.72
CA ASN A 40 -6.78 7.41 -1.00
C ASN A 40 -8.27 7.75 -0.93
N ASP A 41 -8.66 8.78 -0.19
CA ASP A 41 -10.01 9.32 -0.14
C ASP A 41 -10.49 9.80 -1.52
N GLN A 42 -9.59 10.37 -2.33
CA GLN A 42 -9.88 10.83 -3.68
C GLN A 42 -9.79 9.71 -4.73
N ALA A 43 -8.98 8.67 -4.48
CA ALA A 43 -8.73 7.60 -5.44
C ALA A 43 -10.02 6.89 -5.88
N ARG A 44 -10.94 6.61 -4.96
CA ARG A 44 -12.25 6.00 -5.28
C ARG A 44 -13.07 6.84 -6.25
N GLN A 45 -13.03 8.17 -6.11
CA GLN A 45 -13.78 9.09 -6.99
C GLN A 45 -13.12 9.15 -8.37
N HIS A 46 -11.80 9.29 -8.43
CA HIS A 46 -11.06 9.35 -9.69
C HIS A 46 -11.19 8.04 -10.49
N MET A 47 -11.13 6.90 -9.83
CA MET A 47 -11.33 5.58 -10.44
C MET A 47 -12.81 5.25 -10.68
N ARG A 48 -13.74 6.11 -10.28
CA ARG A 48 -15.18 5.92 -10.42
C ARG A 48 -15.70 4.62 -9.77
N VAL A 49 -15.09 4.20 -8.68
CA VAL A 49 -15.49 2.97 -7.96
C VAL A 49 -16.96 3.03 -7.55
N SER A 50 -17.44 4.17 -7.05
CA SER A 50 -18.85 4.36 -6.67
C SER A 50 -19.80 4.24 -7.87
N ASN A 51 -19.37 4.65 -9.07
CA ASN A 51 -20.17 4.52 -10.28
C ASN A 51 -20.33 3.04 -10.67
N VAL A 52 -19.26 2.25 -10.54
CA VAL A 52 -19.32 0.80 -10.80
C VAL A 52 -20.17 0.11 -9.74
N ALA A 53 -19.96 0.44 -8.46
CA ALA A 53 -20.71 -0.15 -7.34
C ALA A 53 -22.22 0.10 -7.45
N ASN A 54 -22.64 1.27 -7.95
CA ASN A 54 -24.04 1.69 -8.02
C ASN A 54 -24.64 1.61 -9.42
N GLY A 55 -23.83 1.36 -10.45
CA GLY A 55 -24.25 1.40 -11.85
C GLY A 55 -24.93 0.12 -12.37
N PHE A 56 -24.95 -0.93 -11.55
CA PHE A 56 -25.55 -2.21 -11.89
C PHE A 56 -26.79 -2.48 -11.04
N THR A 57 -27.64 -3.38 -11.50
CA THR A 57 -28.86 -3.81 -10.77
C THR A 57 -28.53 -4.51 -9.44
N THR A 58 -27.32 -5.04 -9.33
CA THR A 58 -26.73 -5.58 -8.09
C THR A 58 -25.49 -4.78 -7.72
N SER A 59 -25.40 -4.36 -6.45
CA SER A 59 -24.24 -3.63 -5.96
C SER A 59 -22.96 -4.48 -6.07
N LEU A 60 -21.97 -4.00 -6.82
CA LEU A 60 -20.66 -4.63 -6.94
C LEU A 60 -19.76 -4.12 -5.80
N ASN A 61 -19.77 -4.80 -4.68
CA ASN A 61 -19.08 -4.41 -3.45
C ASN A 61 -18.08 -5.45 -2.93
N GLY A 62 -17.86 -6.53 -3.70
CA GLY A 62 -16.94 -7.62 -3.32
C GLY A 62 -17.58 -8.75 -2.51
N SER A 63 -18.91 -8.73 -2.27
CA SER A 63 -19.58 -9.82 -1.55
C SER A 63 -19.35 -11.17 -2.23
N GLY A 64 -18.91 -12.18 -1.45
CA GLY A 64 -18.59 -13.51 -1.96
C GLY A 64 -17.24 -13.62 -2.68
N VAL A 65 -16.42 -12.58 -2.64
CA VAL A 65 -15.06 -12.58 -3.21
C VAL A 65 -14.04 -12.65 -2.09
N ILE A 66 -13.08 -13.55 -2.21
CA ILE A 66 -11.93 -13.64 -1.32
C ILE A 66 -10.72 -12.98 -2.00
N VAL A 67 -10.15 -11.98 -1.34
CA VAL A 67 -8.93 -11.28 -1.76
C VAL A 67 -7.80 -11.63 -0.82
N ALA A 68 -6.64 -11.99 -1.36
CA ALA A 68 -5.43 -12.16 -0.59
C ALA A 68 -4.57 -10.88 -0.66
N VAL A 69 -3.96 -10.55 0.46
CA VAL A 69 -2.97 -9.46 0.60
C VAL A 69 -1.73 -10.05 1.24
N ALA A 70 -0.56 -9.89 0.58
CA ALA A 70 0.73 -10.16 1.20
C ALA A 70 1.45 -8.84 1.41
N ASP A 71 1.73 -8.50 2.67
CA ASP A 71 2.31 -7.21 3.04
C ASP A 71 2.98 -7.29 4.43
N SER A 72 3.38 -6.16 5.01
CA SER A 72 4.10 -6.12 6.28
C SER A 72 3.40 -6.95 7.37
N GLY A 73 2.26 -6.55 7.84
CA GLY A 73 1.46 -7.20 8.86
C GLY A 73 0.03 -6.68 8.83
N LEU A 74 -0.81 -7.18 9.73
CA LEU A 74 -2.21 -6.80 9.82
C LEU A 74 -2.61 -6.51 11.27
N ASP A 75 -3.18 -5.34 11.52
CA ASP A 75 -4.05 -5.10 12.67
C ASP A 75 -5.41 -5.76 12.40
N ALA A 76 -5.50 -7.06 12.69
CA ALA A 76 -6.69 -7.85 12.39
C ALA A 76 -7.93 -7.41 13.19
N ASP A 77 -7.73 -6.69 14.30
CA ASP A 77 -8.78 -6.15 15.16
C ASP A 77 -9.27 -4.78 14.67
N HIS A 78 -8.68 -4.23 13.59
CA HIS A 78 -9.14 -2.97 13.02
C HIS A 78 -10.62 -3.05 12.64
N GLY A 79 -11.41 -2.12 13.15
CA GLY A 79 -12.87 -2.17 13.04
C GLY A 79 -13.43 -2.26 11.63
N ASP A 80 -12.69 -1.77 10.63
CA ASP A 80 -13.11 -1.80 9.23
C ASP A 80 -13.09 -3.20 8.59
N PHE A 81 -12.49 -4.18 9.27
CA PHE A 81 -12.50 -5.57 8.77
C PHE A 81 -13.66 -6.39 9.32
N GLY A 82 -14.10 -6.12 10.56
CA GLY A 82 -15.13 -6.92 11.22
C GLY A 82 -14.77 -8.41 11.22
N ALA A 83 -15.71 -9.26 10.86
CA ALA A 83 -15.52 -10.71 10.79
C ALA A 83 -15.01 -11.20 9.42
N ARG A 84 -14.50 -10.30 8.56
CA ARG A 84 -14.13 -10.64 7.18
C ARG A 84 -12.68 -11.10 6.99
N VAL A 85 -11.88 -11.16 8.05
CA VAL A 85 -10.54 -11.75 8.01
C VAL A 85 -10.67 -13.26 8.18
N LEU A 86 -10.55 -14.01 7.08
CA LEU A 86 -10.65 -15.48 7.07
C LEU A 86 -9.37 -16.13 7.56
N SER A 87 -8.23 -15.56 7.24
CA SER A 87 -6.91 -16.07 7.59
C SER A 87 -5.92 -14.93 7.71
N ASN A 88 -5.05 -14.99 8.72
CA ASN A 88 -3.90 -14.12 8.88
C ASN A 88 -2.68 -15.01 9.21
N THR A 89 -1.75 -15.13 8.25
CA THR A 89 -0.69 -16.12 8.29
C THR A 89 0.68 -15.44 8.38
N ASP A 90 1.47 -15.84 9.36
CA ASP A 90 2.89 -15.54 9.42
C ASP A 90 3.63 -16.39 8.37
N VAL A 91 4.12 -15.75 7.30
CA VAL A 91 4.86 -16.43 6.24
C VAL A 91 6.38 -16.30 6.37
N VAL A 92 6.85 -15.56 7.37
CA VAL A 92 8.28 -15.39 7.65
C VAL A 92 8.74 -16.22 8.85
N GLY A 93 7.80 -16.73 9.66
CA GLY A 93 8.09 -17.69 10.73
C GLY A 93 8.62 -17.06 12.02
N ASP A 94 8.28 -15.81 12.31
CA ASP A 94 8.70 -15.13 13.54
C ASP A 94 7.68 -15.26 14.69
N GLY A 95 6.53 -15.89 14.43
CA GLY A 95 5.46 -16.13 15.38
C GLY A 95 4.47 -14.99 15.54
N SER A 96 4.50 -13.99 14.64
CA SER A 96 3.61 -12.83 14.67
C SER A 96 3.02 -12.53 13.29
N THR A 97 1.87 -11.89 13.28
CA THR A 97 1.23 -11.36 12.06
C THR A 97 0.85 -9.89 12.23
N ALA A 98 1.30 -9.27 13.32
CA ALA A 98 0.96 -7.89 13.64
C ALA A 98 1.68 -6.90 12.70
N ASP A 99 1.11 -5.72 12.54
CA ASP A 99 1.69 -4.66 11.71
C ASP A 99 2.41 -3.62 12.60
N ARG A 100 3.54 -4.03 13.19
CA ARG A 100 4.15 -3.28 14.29
C ARG A 100 5.05 -2.13 13.84
N HIS A 101 5.72 -2.26 12.72
CA HIS A 101 6.77 -1.31 12.34
C HIS A 101 6.28 -0.26 11.34
N SER A 102 5.44 -0.66 10.38
CA SER A 102 5.08 0.25 9.30
C SER A 102 3.60 0.66 9.25
N GLY A 103 2.69 -0.19 9.68
CA GLY A 103 1.25 0.01 9.48
C GLY A 103 0.82 -0.11 8.00
N HIS A 104 1.75 -0.47 7.11
CA HIS A 104 1.54 -0.45 5.67
C HIS A 104 0.57 -1.54 5.22
N GLY A 105 0.72 -2.76 5.69
CA GLY A 105 -0.14 -3.87 5.31
C GLY A 105 -1.59 -3.68 5.74
N THR A 106 -1.81 -3.16 6.95
CA THR A 106 -3.14 -2.77 7.42
C THR A 106 -3.76 -1.70 6.53
N HIS A 107 -2.99 -0.69 6.15
CA HIS A 107 -3.45 0.37 5.24
C HIS A 107 -3.79 -0.18 3.85
N VAL A 108 -2.96 -1.06 3.30
CA VAL A 108 -3.21 -1.73 2.01
C VAL A 108 -4.48 -2.56 2.08
N ALA A 109 -4.65 -3.38 3.12
CA ALA A 109 -5.85 -4.18 3.31
C ALA A 109 -7.12 -3.30 3.43
N CYS A 110 -7.07 -2.20 4.18
CA CYS A 110 -8.17 -1.23 4.25
C CYS A 110 -8.48 -0.59 2.89
N THR A 111 -7.45 -0.27 2.10
CA THR A 111 -7.64 0.27 0.74
C THR A 111 -8.37 -0.74 -0.16
N VAL A 112 -8.10 -2.03 0.00
CA VAL A 112 -8.78 -3.09 -0.76
C VAL A 112 -10.22 -3.28 -0.28
N LEU A 113 -10.43 -3.51 1.02
CA LEU A 113 -11.71 -4.03 1.53
C LEU A 113 -12.19 -3.46 2.88
N GLY A 114 -11.58 -2.40 3.39
CA GLY A 114 -12.12 -1.70 4.56
C GLY A 114 -13.56 -1.24 4.33
N ASP A 115 -14.45 -1.42 5.31
CA ASP A 115 -15.85 -1.01 5.16
C ASP A 115 -16.10 0.47 5.48
N GLY A 116 -15.11 1.16 6.01
CA GLY A 116 -15.16 2.58 6.35
C GLY A 116 -15.86 2.89 7.68
N SER A 117 -16.13 1.89 8.50
CA SER A 117 -16.85 2.07 9.76
C SER A 117 -16.08 2.92 10.77
N ARG A 118 -14.74 2.97 10.68
CA ARG A 118 -13.87 3.72 11.59
C ARG A 118 -13.53 5.13 11.15
N GLY A 119 -13.45 5.38 9.85
CA GLY A 119 -13.01 6.69 9.35
C GLY A 119 -13.85 7.27 8.22
N GLY A 120 -14.92 6.59 7.79
CA GLY A 120 -15.74 7.02 6.66
C GLY A 120 -15.12 6.75 5.28
N TYR A 121 -13.96 6.12 5.24
CA TYR A 121 -13.23 5.82 3.99
C TYR A 121 -13.29 4.32 3.68
N ALA A 122 -14.22 3.92 2.85
CA ALA A 122 -14.32 2.52 2.43
C ALA A 122 -13.28 2.15 1.37
N GLY A 123 -12.80 0.92 1.40
CA GLY A 123 -11.99 0.31 0.36
C GLY A 123 -12.75 0.08 -0.95
N VAL A 124 -12.09 -0.49 -1.94
CA VAL A 124 -12.69 -0.74 -3.27
C VAL A 124 -13.80 -1.80 -3.21
N ALA A 125 -13.58 -2.86 -2.41
CA ALA A 125 -14.46 -4.01 -2.27
C ALA A 125 -14.88 -4.23 -0.80
N PRO A 126 -15.71 -3.34 -0.20
CA PRO A 126 -15.94 -3.27 1.24
C PRO A 126 -16.71 -4.47 1.83
N GLN A 127 -17.15 -5.40 1.01
CA GLN A 127 -17.81 -6.65 1.44
C GLN A 127 -17.00 -7.91 1.06
N ALA A 128 -15.79 -7.74 0.52
CA ALA A 128 -14.90 -8.87 0.25
C ALA A 128 -14.33 -9.45 1.56
N GLU A 129 -13.91 -10.70 1.52
CA GLU A 129 -13.24 -11.40 2.59
C GLU A 129 -11.72 -11.40 2.38
N LEU A 130 -10.95 -11.41 3.46
CA LEU A 130 -9.51 -11.23 3.47
C LEU A 130 -8.78 -12.51 3.86
N ILE A 131 -7.79 -12.88 3.07
CA ILE A 131 -6.68 -13.73 3.47
C ILE A 131 -5.44 -12.85 3.53
N PHE A 132 -4.80 -12.76 4.70
CA PHE A 132 -3.60 -11.95 4.87
C PHE A 132 -2.36 -12.81 5.10
N GLN A 133 -1.23 -12.38 4.55
CA GLN A 133 0.06 -13.05 4.64
C GLN A 133 1.09 -12.02 5.12
N ALA A 134 1.47 -12.10 6.39
CA ALA A 134 2.41 -11.18 7.02
C ALA A 134 3.84 -11.51 6.61
N MET A 135 4.54 -10.52 6.04
CA MET A 135 5.86 -10.64 5.44
C MET A 135 6.94 -9.83 6.16
N GLU A 136 6.59 -9.06 7.18
CA GLU A 136 7.55 -8.34 8.02
C GLU A 136 7.90 -9.18 9.25
N ASN A 137 9.18 -9.21 9.60
CA ASN A 137 9.62 -9.81 10.84
C ASN A 137 9.44 -8.80 11.98
N ASP A 138 8.54 -9.09 12.89
CA ASP A 138 8.17 -8.21 14.00
C ASP A 138 9.28 -8.01 15.04
N ASN A 139 10.33 -8.85 15.03
CA ASN A 139 11.46 -8.69 15.94
C ASN A 139 12.45 -7.60 15.49
N ASN A 140 12.53 -7.32 14.19
CA ASN A 140 13.53 -6.41 13.64
C ASN A 140 13.05 -5.49 12.52
N GLY A 141 11.78 -5.55 12.12
CA GLY A 141 11.20 -4.75 11.03
C GLY A 141 11.68 -5.14 9.63
N GLN A 142 12.37 -6.26 9.48
CA GLN A 142 12.85 -6.68 8.18
C GLN A 142 11.70 -7.26 7.35
N PHE A 143 11.49 -6.66 6.16
CA PHE A 143 10.55 -7.20 5.19
C PHE A 143 11.19 -8.36 4.43
N LEU A 144 10.58 -9.53 4.52
CA LEU A 144 11.08 -10.77 3.91
C LEU A 144 10.08 -11.27 2.88
N SER A 145 10.54 -11.43 1.65
CA SER A 145 9.71 -12.01 0.59
C SER A 145 10.00 -13.50 0.44
N PRO A 146 9.11 -14.39 0.87
CA PRO A 146 9.19 -15.80 0.50
C PRO A 146 8.97 -15.96 -1.00
N SER A 147 9.11 -17.18 -1.51
CA SER A 147 8.83 -17.45 -2.93
C SER A 147 7.42 -16.99 -3.31
N LEU A 148 7.29 -16.25 -4.41
CA LEU A 148 5.98 -15.85 -4.95
C LEU A 148 5.07 -17.05 -5.19
N ASN A 149 5.63 -18.18 -5.67
CA ASN A 149 4.86 -19.40 -5.85
C ASN A 149 4.28 -19.91 -4.53
N TYR A 150 5.00 -19.77 -3.43
CA TYR A 150 4.51 -20.19 -2.13
C TYR A 150 3.31 -19.36 -1.69
N ILE A 151 3.44 -18.02 -1.66
CA ILE A 151 2.37 -17.14 -1.19
C ILE A 151 1.13 -17.21 -2.10
N LEU A 152 1.31 -17.24 -3.42
CA LEU A 152 0.21 -17.33 -4.37
C LEU A 152 -0.53 -18.67 -4.27
N ASN A 153 0.20 -19.79 -4.18
CA ASN A 153 -0.42 -21.12 -4.04
C ASN A 153 -1.15 -21.28 -2.71
N GLN A 154 -0.58 -20.76 -1.62
CA GLN A 154 -1.23 -20.77 -0.31
C GLN A 154 -2.57 -20.01 -0.35
N ALA A 155 -2.56 -18.79 -0.86
CA ALA A 155 -3.76 -17.98 -0.99
C ALA A 155 -4.82 -18.64 -1.91
N TYR A 156 -4.37 -19.18 -3.05
CA TYR A 156 -5.23 -19.89 -3.99
C TYR A 156 -5.90 -21.12 -3.35
N SER A 157 -5.13 -21.91 -2.59
CA SER A 157 -5.66 -23.11 -1.91
C SER A 157 -6.71 -22.79 -0.85
N GLN A 158 -6.65 -21.59 -0.27
CA GLN A 158 -7.63 -21.07 0.68
C GLN A 158 -8.83 -20.38 0.03
N GLY A 159 -8.91 -20.37 -1.30
CA GLY A 159 -10.07 -19.85 -2.03
C GLY A 159 -9.88 -18.48 -2.67
N ALA A 160 -8.79 -17.76 -2.40
CA ALA A 160 -8.54 -16.47 -3.06
C ALA A 160 -8.37 -16.65 -4.57
N ARG A 161 -8.88 -15.70 -5.33
CA ARG A 161 -8.72 -15.61 -6.79
C ARG A 161 -8.14 -14.26 -7.22
N ILE A 162 -8.01 -13.36 -6.28
CA ILE A 162 -7.35 -12.05 -6.41
C ILE A 162 -6.26 -12.00 -5.36
N HIS A 163 -5.08 -11.58 -5.76
CA HIS A 163 -3.94 -11.40 -4.87
C HIS A 163 -3.31 -10.04 -5.13
N THR A 164 -3.09 -9.25 -4.09
CA THR A 164 -2.46 -7.93 -4.20
C THR A 164 -1.16 -7.86 -3.41
N ASN A 165 -0.18 -7.20 -3.98
CA ASN A 165 1.14 -7.00 -3.42
C ASN A 165 1.54 -5.54 -3.64
N SER A 166 1.69 -4.77 -2.56
CA SER A 166 2.02 -3.35 -2.63
C SER A 166 3.47 -3.09 -2.23
N TRP A 167 4.38 -3.88 -2.75
CA TRP A 167 5.81 -3.82 -2.46
C TRP A 167 6.64 -4.20 -3.69
N GLY A 168 7.92 -3.87 -3.65
CA GLY A 168 8.84 -4.18 -4.74
C GLY A 168 10.29 -4.00 -4.30
N SER A 169 11.23 -4.33 -5.19
CA SER A 169 12.66 -4.10 -4.94
C SER A 169 13.00 -2.63 -5.09
N SER A 170 13.68 -2.08 -4.10
CA SER A 170 14.31 -0.75 -4.20
C SER A 170 15.64 -0.76 -4.98
N GLN A 171 16.11 -1.96 -5.36
CA GLN A 171 17.30 -2.11 -6.18
C GLN A 171 16.95 -1.78 -7.63
N VAL A 172 17.11 -0.51 -7.99
CA VAL A 172 17.32 -0.17 -9.39
C VAL A 172 18.69 -0.73 -9.74
N SER A 173 18.75 -1.92 -10.33
CA SER A 173 19.98 -2.36 -10.96
C SER A 173 20.23 -1.41 -12.13
N ASP A 174 21.22 -0.55 -12.02
CA ASP A 174 21.86 0.12 -13.17
C ASP A 174 22.46 -0.96 -14.09
N GLN A 175 21.59 -1.66 -14.78
CA GLN A 175 21.95 -2.49 -15.93
C GLN A 175 21.48 -1.68 -17.15
N GLY A 176 22.22 -0.56 -17.39
CA GLY A 176 22.17 0.17 -18.64
C GLY A 176 23.26 -0.32 -19.55
#